data_1a9faac79621288b73c76543d76c5306
#
_entry.id   1a9faac79621288b73c76543d76c5306
#
_cell.length_a   1.000
_cell.length_b   1.000
_cell.length_c   1.000
_cell.angle_alpha   90.00
_cell.angle_beta   90.00
_cell.angle_gamma   90.00
#
_symmetry.space_group_name_H-M   'P 1'
#
loop_
_entity.id
_entity.type
_entity.pdbx_description
1 polymer ?
#
loop_
_entity_poly.entity_id
_entity_poly.type
_entity_poly.pdbx_seq_one_letter_code
_entity_poly.pdbx_strand_id
1 'polypeptide(L)'
;MDYISTRGEAPSLGFCDALLTGLARDGGLYVPRQWPHFSKKEIRALRGKSYQEIAFAILSPFTNGEIPAATFRAMIDEAYGTFRHPAIAPLVQTGANSFVMELFHGTTLAFKDVAMQLLARLMDYALEKRGERATIVGATSGDTGGAAIDAFAGRERTDIFILFPHGKVSPVQQRQMTTSTAGNVHALAVKGNFDDCQNLVKAMFNDVAFRDKVRLSGVNSINWARIMAQIVYYFTTAIALGGPDRKISFTVPTGNFGDIFAGYAAKRMGLPIGKLVIATNENDILARTMRTGRYDMKKVKATTSPSMDIQISSNFERLLFEAYDRDASKVRHAMDSLKQSNGFEITPKALAAIRKDFRAGRASEKQVAQTIKTTYAETGYLLDPHSAIGVFVAAKHEKPNTPMVTLATAHPAKFPAAVKSASGIDPALPTWLAGLMLKEERFQVVDPELKAIEGFIGKHART
;
A
#
# COMPACT_ATOMS: atom_id res chain seq x y z
N MET A 1 15.11 8.56 -16.36
CA MET A 1 15.27 7.36 -15.48
C MET A 1 14.47 6.24 -16.10
N ASP A 2 15.08 5.07 -16.29
CA ASP A 2 14.38 3.93 -16.84
C ASP A 2 13.89 3.01 -15.73
N TYR A 3 12.81 2.29 -16.01
CA TYR A 3 12.24 1.27 -15.16
C TYR A 3 12.45 -0.10 -15.81
N ILE A 4 12.93 -1.04 -15.03
CA ILE A 4 13.24 -2.42 -15.47
C ILE A 4 12.38 -3.42 -14.72
N SER A 5 12.05 -4.53 -15.38
CA SER A 5 11.35 -5.64 -14.75
C SER A 5 12.28 -6.44 -13.82
N THR A 6 11.77 -6.85 -12.68
CA THR A 6 12.47 -7.78 -11.77
C THR A 6 12.76 -9.14 -12.39
N ARG A 7 12.07 -9.52 -13.49
CA ARG A 7 12.28 -10.78 -14.22
C ARG A 7 13.09 -10.62 -15.50
N GLY A 8 13.34 -9.37 -15.94
CA GLY A 8 14.33 -9.01 -16.93
C GLY A 8 14.01 -9.32 -18.40
N GLU A 9 12.80 -9.84 -18.70
CA GLU A 9 12.38 -10.18 -20.07
C GLU A 9 11.41 -9.15 -20.69
N ALA A 10 10.91 -8.23 -19.88
CA ALA A 10 10.09 -7.12 -20.34
C ALA A 10 10.98 -5.93 -20.75
N PRO A 11 10.54 -5.09 -21.69
CA PRO A 11 11.29 -3.90 -22.11
C PRO A 11 11.42 -2.91 -20.96
N SER A 12 12.51 -2.14 -20.96
CA SER A 12 12.64 -0.95 -20.11
C SER A 12 11.61 0.10 -20.52
N LEU A 13 11.01 0.77 -19.54
CA LEU A 13 10.00 1.77 -19.77
C LEU A 13 10.38 3.11 -19.13
N GLY A 14 9.83 4.20 -19.65
CA GLY A 14 9.80 5.48 -18.97
C GLY A 14 8.81 5.47 -17.81
N PHE A 15 8.72 6.58 -17.07
CA PHE A 15 7.86 6.68 -15.89
C PHE A 15 6.37 6.50 -16.23
N CYS A 16 5.87 7.25 -17.22
CA CYS A 16 4.45 7.20 -17.58
C CYS A 16 4.05 5.83 -18.14
N ASP A 17 4.93 5.16 -18.87
CA ASP A 17 4.69 3.81 -19.38
C ASP A 17 4.65 2.78 -18.24
N ALA A 18 5.60 2.83 -17.32
CA ALA A 18 5.63 1.94 -16.15
C ALA A 18 4.43 2.15 -15.23
N LEU A 19 3.99 3.40 -15.07
CA LEU A 19 2.79 3.79 -14.31
C LEU A 19 1.53 3.14 -14.89
N LEU A 20 1.30 3.28 -16.20
CA LEU A 20 0.09 2.78 -16.86
C LEU A 20 0.11 1.25 -17.04
N THR A 21 1.28 0.67 -17.26
CA THR A 21 1.44 -0.79 -17.41
C THR A 21 1.24 -1.52 -16.07
N GLY A 22 1.72 -0.97 -14.97
CA GLY A 22 1.64 -1.56 -13.63
C GLY A 22 2.42 -2.87 -13.47
N LEU A 23 1.97 -3.94 -14.12
CA LEU A 23 2.64 -5.26 -14.15
C LEU A 23 3.41 -5.43 -15.46
N ALA A 24 4.66 -5.88 -15.40
CA ALA A 24 5.47 -6.13 -16.59
C ALA A 24 4.96 -7.35 -17.38
N ARG A 25 5.20 -7.37 -18.71
CA ARG A 25 4.71 -8.43 -19.61
C ARG A 25 5.24 -9.81 -19.29
N ASP A 26 6.40 -9.90 -18.65
CA ASP A 26 7.01 -11.13 -18.14
C ASP A 26 6.48 -11.53 -16.75
N GLY A 27 5.47 -10.82 -16.25
CA GLY A 27 4.90 -11.00 -14.92
C GLY A 27 5.76 -10.44 -13.79
N GLY A 28 6.88 -9.78 -14.10
CA GLY A 28 7.74 -9.10 -13.13
C GLY A 28 7.20 -7.74 -12.68
N LEU A 29 7.89 -7.12 -11.75
CA LEU A 29 7.53 -5.83 -11.18
C LEU A 29 8.53 -4.76 -11.61
N TYR A 30 8.05 -3.60 -12.03
CA TYR A 30 8.93 -2.49 -12.37
C TYR A 30 9.61 -1.88 -11.14
N VAL A 31 10.91 -1.62 -11.27
CA VAL A 31 11.75 -0.88 -10.33
C VAL A 31 12.62 0.11 -11.08
N PRO A 32 13.05 1.23 -10.50
CA PRO A 32 13.98 2.13 -11.17
C PRO A 32 15.31 1.42 -11.46
N ARG A 33 15.88 1.65 -12.63
CA ARG A 33 17.20 1.08 -12.99
C ARG A 33 18.28 1.52 -12.02
N GLN A 34 18.19 2.75 -11.54
CA GLN A 34 19.08 3.31 -10.53
C GLN A 34 18.28 4.02 -9.47
N TRP A 35 18.73 3.92 -8.23
CA TRP A 35 18.12 4.65 -7.12
C TRP A 35 18.58 6.11 -7.16
N PRO A 36 17.67 7.11 -7.08
CA PRO A 36 18.06 8.48 -6.75
C PRO A 36 18.82 8.48 -5.42
N HIS A 37 19.77 9.36 -5.27
CA HIS A 37 20.53 9.45 -4.02
C HIS A 37 20.54 10.88 -3.49
N PHE A 38 20.28 11.02 -2.20
CA PHE A 38 20.33 12.28 -1.47
C PHE A 38 21.47 12.24 -0.45
N SER A 39 22.35 13.21 -0.54
CA SER A 39 23.40 13.44 0.46
C SER A 39 22.79 13.90 1.79
N LYS A 40 23.56 13.76 2.88
CA LYS A 40 23.14 14.29 4.18
C LYS A 40 22.86 15.79 4.14
N LYS A 41 23.57 16.55 3.32
CA LYS A 41 23.35 18.01 3.15
C LYS A 41 21.98 18.29 2.52
N GLU A 42 21.62 17.55 1.47
CA GLU A 42 20.32 17.68 0.81
C GLU A 42 19.18 17.27 1.73
N ILE A 43 19.32 16.16 2.48
CA ILE A 43 18.31 15.74 3.46
C ILE A 43 18.13 16.81 4.57
N ARG A 44 19.22 17.41 5.08
CA ARG A 44 19.10 18.50 6.07
C ARG A 44 18.40 19.74 5.50
N ALA A 45 18.58 20.03 4.22
CA ALA A 45 17.92 21.16 3.56
C ALA A 45 16.39 21.00 3.42
N LEU A 46 15.87 19.79 3.68
CA LEU A 46 14.42 19.52 3.75
C LEU A 46 13.79 19.83 5.11
N ARG A 47 14.59 20.14 6.15
CA ARG A 47 14.07 20.53 7.47
C ARG A 47 13.22 21.78 7.38
N GLY A 48 12.06 21.78 8.03
CA GLY A 48 11.13 22.92 8.05
C GLY A 48 10.29 23.08 6.78
N LYS A 49 10.49 22.22 5.77
CA LYS A 49 9.65 22.19 4.58
C LYS A 49 8.33 21.44 4.82
N SER A 50 7.29 21.84 4.09
CA SER A 50 6.00 21.14 4.09
C SER A 50 6.13 19.73 3.52
N TYR A 51 5.14 18.87 3.80
CA TYR A 51 5.08 17.55 3.20
C TYR A 51 5.10 17.59 1.67
N GLN A 52 4.37 18.53 1.07
CA GLN A 52 4.28 18.71 -0.39
C GLN A 52 5.64 19.12 -0.99
N GLU A 53 6.36 20.04 -0.35
CA GLU A 53 7.70 20.42 -0.80
C GLU A 53 8.69 19.26 -0.72
N ILE A 54 8.63 18.48 0.37
CA ILE A 54 9.45 17.27 0.53
C ILE A 54 9.04 16.22 -0.51
N ALA A 55 7.74 16.01 -0.73
CA ALA A 55 7.23 15.09 -1.75
C ALA A 55 7.76 15.48 -3.14
N PHE A 56 7.69 16.75 -3.51
CA PHE A 56 8.21 17.20 -4.79
C PHE A 56 9.72 16.91 -4.92
N ALA A 57 10.51 17.25 -3.90
CA ALA A 57 11.96 17.03 -3.93
C ALA A 57 12.32 15.54 -4.06
N ILE A 58 11.64 14.67 -3.28
CA ILE A 58 11.92 13.22 -3.25
C ILE A 58 11.41 12.49 -4.49
N LEU A 59 10.27 12.91 -5.04
CA LEU A 59 9.59 12.20 -6.13
C LEU A 59 10.01 12.66 -7.52
N SER A 60 10.43 13.93 -7.70
CA SER A 60 10.82 14.49 -9.01
C SER A 60 11.88 13.65 -9.76
N PRO A 61 12.92 13.11 -9.11
CA PRO A 61 13.90 12.27 -9.82
C PRO A 61 13.29 11.04 -10.49
N PHE A 62 12.20 10.49 -9.95
CA PHE A 62 11.52 9.31 -10.50
C PHE A 62 10.76 9.60 -11.79
N THR A 63 10.23 10.81 -11.96
CA THR A 63 9.49 11.20 -13.18
C THR A 63 10.41 11.53 -14.34
N ASN A 64 11.69 11.77 -14.07
CA ASN A 64 12.75 12.03 -15.07
C ASN A 64 12.37 13.11 -16.11
N GLY A 65 11.59 14.11 -15.68
CA GLY A 65 11.16 15.20 -16.57
C GLY A 65 10.02 14.85 -17.54
N GLU A 66 9.47 13.65 -17.50
CA GLU A 66 8.30 13.27 -18.33
C GLU A 66 7.05 14.07 -17.94
N ILE A 67 7.00 14.58 -16.71
CA ILE A 67 5.97 15.49 -16.22
C ILE A 67 6.63 16.85 -15.94
N PRO A 68 6.15 17.94 -16.53
CA PRO A 68 6.67 19.28 -16.24
C PRO A 68 6.63 19.60 -14.75
N ALA A 69 7.67 20.24 -14.22
CA ALA A 69 7.81 20.46 -12.79
C ALA A 69 6.62 21.20 -12.15
N ALA A 70 6.06 22.21 -12.83
CA ALA A 70 4.90 22.95 -12.35
C ALA A 70 3.65 22.05 -12.27
N THR A 71 3.42 21.23 -13.29
CA THR A 71 2.31 20.27 -13.34
C THR A 71 2.44 19.21 -12.24
N PHE A 72 3.64 18.67 -12.06
CA PHE A 72 3.87 17.66 -11.01
C PHE A 72 3.69 18.24 -9.62
N ARG A 73 4.12 19.50 -9.39
CA ARG A 73 3.88 20.19 -8.13
C ARG A 73 2.38 20.38 -7.87
N ALA A 74 1.62 20.85 -8.86
CA ALA A 74 0.18 21.03 -8.75
C ALA A 74 -0.53 19.69 -8.41
N MET A 75 -0.12 18.57 -9.00
CA MET A 75 -0.66 17.24 -8.67
C MET A 75 -0.37 16.83 -7.22
N ILE A 76 0.82 17.12 -6.72
CA ILE A 76 1.23 16.84 -5.34
C ILE A 76 0.40 17.71 -4.38
N ASP A 77 0.26 18.99 -4.66
CA ASP A 77 -0.49 19.93 -3.84
C ASP A 77 -1.98 19.55 -3.79
N GLU A 78 -2.57 19.19 -4.93
CA GLU A 78 -3.95 18.70 -5.01
C GLU A 78 -4.13 17.36 -4.26
N ALA A 79 -3.21 16.41 -4.44
CA ALA A 79 -3.28 15.10 -3.80
C ALA A 79 -3.25 15.21 -2.27
N TYR A 80 -2.27 15.93 -1.74
CA TYR A 80 -2.07 16.02 -0.29
C TYR A 80 -2.88 17.15 0.36
N GLY A 81 -3.46 18.06 -0.42
CA GLY A 81 -4.47 19.02 0.02
C GLY A 81 -5.80 18.36 0.46
N THR A 82 -6.04 17.09 0.08
CA THR A 82 -7.22 16.32 0.55
C THR A 82 -7.09 15.84 2.00
N PHE A 83 -5.88 15.84 2.56
CA PHE A 83 -5.63 15.33 3.91
C PHE A 83 -6.08 16.32 4.99
N ARG A 84 -6.51 15.81 6.12
CA ARG A 84 -7.10 16.58 7.23
C ARG A 84 -6.10 16.93 8.33
N HIS A 85 -4.81 16.66 8.12
CA HIS A 85 -3.74 17.06 9.02
C HIS A 85 -2.61 17.73 8.22
N PRO A 86 -2.09 18.90 8.61
CA PRO A 86 -1.09 19.64 7.83
C PRO A 86 0.23 18.88 7.65
N ALA A 87 0.60 18.01 8.60
CA ALA A 87 1.78 17.15 8.48
C ALA A 87 1.55 15.91 7.60
N ILE A 88 0.33 15.65 7.12
CA ILE A 88 -0.10 14.46 6.35
C ILE A 88 0.12 13.15 7.11
N ALA A 89 1.32 12.92 7.64
CA ALA A 89 1.73 11.75 8.41
C ALA A 89 2.33 12.19 9.77
N PRO A 90 1.51 12.71 10.70
CA PRO A 90 1.99 13.18 12.00
C PRO A 90 2.53 12.04 12.87
N LEU A 91 3.37 12.40 13.83
CA LEU A 91 3.95 11.49 14.82
C LEU A 91 3.30 11.69 16.19
N VAL A 92 2.94 10.58 16.81
CA VAL A 92 2.52 10.53 18.22
C VAL A 92 3.57 9.76 18.99
N GLN A 93 4.11 10.36 20.05
CA GLN A 93 5.05 9.69 20.93
C GLN A 93 4.29 8.85 21.97
N THR A 94 4.55 7.56 22.01
CA THR A 94 3.89 6.60 22.90
C THR A 94 4.85 6.02 23.96
N GLY A 95 6.12 6.38 23.90
CA GLY A 95 7.16 5.97 24.87
C GLY A 95 8.44 6.78 24.68
N ALA A 96 9.45 6.54 25.49
CA ALA A 96 10.69 7.32 25.48
C ALA A 96 11.39 7.38 24.11
N ASN A 97 11.36 6.27 23.36
CA ASN A 97 11.88 6.17 21.99
C ASN A 97 10.90 5.51 21.02
N SER A 98 9.65 5.39 21.41
CA SER A 98 8.59 4.72 20.65
C SER A 98 7.62 5.76 20.13
N PHE A 99 7.38 5.72 18.82
CA PHE A 99 6.52 6.64 18.10
C PHE A 99 5.55 5.87 17.20
N VAL A 100 4.39 6.44 17.01
CA VAL A 100 3.40 6.00 16.02
C VAL A 100 3.32 7.05 14.93
N MET A 101 3.48 6.66 13.68
CA MET A 101 3.27 7.52 12.52
C MET A 101 1.86 7.29 11.98
N GLU A 102 1.00 8.28 12.10
CA GLU A 102 -0.38 8.20 11.68
C GLU A 102 -0.52 8.43 10.17
N LEU A 103 -0.87 7.40 9.43
CA LEU A 103 -1.03 7.43 7.97
C LEU A 103 -2.50 7.49 7.52
N PHE A 104 -3.42 7.76 8.44
CA PHE A 104 -4.86 7.65 8.23
C PHE A 104 -5.61 9.00 8.23
N HIS A 105 -4.91 10.11 8.03
CA HIS A 105 -5.53 11.43 7.94
C HIS A 105 -6.04 11.80 6.54
N GLY A 106 -6.03 10.85 5.62
CA GLY A 106 -6.63 10.98 4.30
C GLY A 106 -8.15 10.75 4.31
N THR A 107 -8.74 10.84 3.14
CA THR A 107 -10.19 10.84 2.93
C THR A 107 -10.88 9.54 3.34
N THR A 108 -10.16 8.39 3.27
CA THR A 108 -10.73 7.08 3.62
C THR A 108 -10.17 6.47 4.90
N LEU A 109 -9.41 7.24 5.68
CA LEU A 109 -8.88 6.82 6.98
C LEU A 109 -7.92 5.62 6.90
N ALA A 110 -7.18 5.48 5.80
CA ALA A 110 -6.16 4.44 5.63
C ALA A 110 -4.92 4.98 4.91
N PHE A 111 -3.75 4.39 5.19
CA PHE A 111 -2.47 4.77 4.57
C PHE A 111 -2.50 4.72 3.04
N LYS A 112 -3.42 3.96 2.48
CA LYS A 112 -3.61 3.79 1.04
C LYS A 112 -3.95 5.11 0.34
N ASP A 113 -4.56 6.06 1.05
CA ASP A 113 -4.87 7.39 0.53
C ASP A 113 -3.60 8.12 0.08
N VAL A 114 -2.49 7.98 0.82
CA VAL A 114 -1.22 8.64 0.50
C VAL A 114 -0.76 8.31 -0.92
N ALA A 115 -0.89 7.06 -1.31
CA ALA A 115 -0.48 6.62 -2.65
C ALA A 115 -1.58 6.79 -3.69
N MET A 116 -2.85 6.50 -3.35
CA MET A 116 -3.95 6.53 -4.33
C MET A 116 -4.27 7.94 -4.80
N GLN A 117 -4.24 8.94 -3.91
CA GLN A 117 -4.52 10.31 -4.28
C GLN A 117 -3.54 10.84 -5.34
N LEU A 118 -2.25 10.55 -5.18
CA LEU A 118 -1.26 10.92 -6.18
C LEU A 118 -1.33 10.05 -7.43
N LEU A 119 -1.52 8.72 -7.29
CA LEU A 119 -1.63 7.78 -8.40
C LEU A 119 -2.73 8.17 -9.38
N ALA A 120 -3.92 8.52 -8.88
CA ALA A 120 -5.06 8.87 -9.73
C ALA A 120 -4.75 10.08 -10.61
N ARG A 121 -4.10 11.09 -10.07
CA ARG A 121 -3.71 12.30 -10.80
C ARG A 121 -2.63 12.03 -11.85
N LEU A 122 -1.65 11.21 -11.49
CA LEU A 122 -0.58 10.79 -12.42
C LEU A 122 -1.16 9.96 -13.58
N MET A 123 -2.09 9.04 -13.30
CA MET A 123 -2.73 8.24 -14.34
C MET A 123 -3.60 9.09 -15.27
N ASP A 124 -4.41 9.98 -14.71
CA ASP A 124 -5.27 10.89 -15.49
C ASP A 124 -4.44 11.74 -16.45
N TYR A 125 -3.34 12.34 -15.95
CA TYR A 125 -2.39 13.10 -16.77
C TYR A 125 -1.74 12.26 -17.87
N ALA A 126 -1.26 11.05 -17.54
CA ALA A 126 -0.58 10.20 -18.52
C ALA A 126 -1.54 9.73 -19.63
N LEU A 127 -2.79 9.45 -19.28
CA LEU A 127 -3.85 9.08 -20.22
C LEU A 127 -4.28 10.28 -21.09
N GLU A 128 -4.41 11.47 -20.49
CA GLU A 128 -4.73 12.70 -21.21
C GLU A 128 -3.67 12.99 -22.28
N LYS A 129 -2.38 12.93 -21.93
CA LYS A 129 -1.29 13.12 -22.90
C LYS A 129 -1.32 12.17 -24.08
N ARG A 130 -1.91 10.99 -23.93
CA ARG A 130 -2.05 9.98 -24.99
C ARG A 130 -3.37 10.07 -25.73
N GLY A 131 -4.31 10.90 -25.28
CA GLY A 131 -5.68 10.88 -25.77
C GLY A 131 -6.41 9.57 -25.46
N GLU A 132 -5.98 8.85 -24.42
CA GLU A 132 -6.49 7.53 -24.03
C GLU A 132 -7.41 7.61 -22.82
N ARG A 133 -8.12 6.52 -22.58
CA ARG A 133 -8.90 6.24 -21.35
C ARG A 133 -8.52 4.89 -20.80
N ALA A 134 -8.84 4.62 -19.54
CA ALA A 134 -8.66 3.32 -18.94
C ALA A 134 -9.85 2.95 -18.04
N THR A 135 -10.17 1.66 -18.01
CA THR A 135 -11.16 1.08 -17.09
C THR A 135 -10.43 0.37 -15.97
N ILE A 136 -10.54 0.92 -14.76
CA ILE A 136 -9.92 0.34 -13.57
C ILE A 136 -10.86 -0.69 -12.99
N VAL A 137 -10.38 -1.93 -12.83
CA VAL A 137 -11.12 -2.99 -12.15
C VAL A 137 -10.27 -3.53 -11.00
N GLY A 138 -10.88 -3.63 -9.82
CA GLY A 138 -10.20 -4.13 -8.64
C GLY A 138 -11.09 -4.93 -7.71
N ALA A 139 -10.49 -5.91 -7.02
CA ALA A 139 -11.11 -6.61 -5.90
C ALA A 139 -10.56 -6.08 -4.58
N THR A 140 -11.42 -5.97 -3.57
CA THR A 140 -11.02 -5.42 -2.28
C THR A 140 -11.66 -6.17 -1.10
N SER A 141 -10.92 -6.21 0.01
CA SER A 141 -11.45 -6.55 1.34
C SER A 141 -11.94 -5.32 2.14
N GLY A 142 -11.96 -4.13 1.50
CA GLY A 142 -12.44 -2.88 2.08
C GLY A 142 -11.54 -1.68 1.80
N ASP A 143 -10.41 -1.55 2.46
CA ASP A 143 -9.59 -0.33 2.45
C ASP A 143 -9.07 0.10 1.08
N THR A 144 -8.59 -0.85 0.28
CA THR A 144 -8.02 -0.52 -1.05
C THR A 144 -9.12 -0.02 -1.98
N GLY A 145 -10.31 -0.62 -1.93
CA GLY A 145 -11.45 -0.20 -2.74
C GLY A 145 -11.94 1.19 -2.37
N GLY A 146 -12.09 1.48 -1.08
CA GLY A 146 -12.46 2.81 -0.62
C GLY A 146 -11.48 3.89 -1.06
N ALA A 147 -10.17 3.67 -0.86
CA ALA A 147 -9.13 4.60 -1.27
C ALA A 147 -9.07 4.79 -2.81
N ALA A 148 -9.27 3.71 -3.58
CA ALA A 148 -9.30 3.79 -5.03
C ALA A 148 -10.53 4.57 -5.54
N ILE A 149 -11.72 4.23 -5.06
CA ILE A 149 -12.95 4.95 -5.43
C ILE A 149 -12.82 6.43 -5.13
N ASP A 150 -12.39 6.81 -3.93
CA ASP A 150 -12.25 8.21 -3.56
C ASP A 150 -11.26 8.97 -4.45
N ALA A 151 -10.10 8.37 -4.72
CA ALA A 151 -9.06 9.00 -5.52
C ALA A 151 -9.43 9.16 -7.01
N PHE A 152 -10.17 8.20 -7.57
CA PHE A 152 -10.56 8.18 -8.97
C PHE A 152 -11.96 8.77 -9.25
N ALA A 153 -12.74 9.07 -8.21
CA ALA A 153 -14.05 9.69 -8.37
C ALA A 153 -13.95 11.02 -9.13
N GLY A 154 -14.74 11.16 -10.20
CA GLY A 154 -14.79 12.35 -11.04
C GLY A 154 -13.60 12.52 -11.99
N ARG A 155 -12.66 11.57 -12.09
CA ARG A 155 -11.57 11.63 -13.08
C ARG A 155 -12.12 11.42 -14.50
N GLU A 156 -11.66 12.24 -15.42
CA GLU A 156 -12.21 12.26 -16.77
C GLU A 156 -11.75 11.07 -17.61
N ARG A 157 -10.52 10.63 -17.43
CA ARG A 157 -9.88 9.60 -18.26
C ARG A 157 -10.02 8.18 -17.72
N THR A 158 -10.69 8.01 -16.57
CA THR A 158 -10.82 6.69 -15.97
C THR A 158 -12.24 6.39 -15.51
N ASP A 159 -12.66 5.15 -15.69
CA ASP A 159 -13.83 4.57 -15.02
C ASP A 159 -13.33 3.54 -14.00
N ILE A 160 -14.00 3.45 -12.85
CA ILE A 160 -13.57 2.54 -11.79
C ILE A 160 -14.69 1.60 -11.35
N PHE A 161 -14.39 0.30 -11.36
CA PHE A 161 -15.26 -0.79 -10.95
C PHE A 161 -14.58 -1.56 -9.80
N ILE A 162 -15.18 -1.52 -8.61
CA ILE A 162 -14.66 -2.20 -7.44
C ILE A 162 -15.59 -3.34 -7.03
N LEU A 163 -15.03 -4.56 -7.03
CA LEU A 163 -15.69 -5.77 -6.57
C LEU A 163 -15.34 -5.99 -5.10
N PHE A 164 -16.35 -6.19 -4.26
CA PHE A 164 -16.18 -6.50 -2.84
C PHE A 164 -17.18 -7.58 -2.39
N PRO A 165 -16.85 -8.42 -1.39
CA PRO A 165 -17.72 -9.49 -0.94
C PRO A 165 -18.93 -8.92 -0.20
N HIS A 166 -20.14 -9.25 -0.66
CA HIS A 166 -21.40 -8.78 -0.11
C HIS A 166 -21.53 -9.16 1.38
N GLY A 167 -21.75 -8.15 2.23
CA GLY A 167 -21.93 -8.33 3.68
C GLY A 167 -20.67 -8.76 4.46
N LYS A 168 -19.47 -8.72 3.85
CA LYS A 168 -18.22 -9.19 4.48
C LYS A 168 -17.13 -8.11 4.61
N VAL A 169 -17.50 -6.84 4.48
CA VAL A 169 -16.65 -5.68 4.77
C VAL A 169 -17.25 -4.92 5.95
N SER A 170 -16.45 -4.11 6.65
CA SER A 170 -16.99 -3.33 7.76
C SER A 170 -18.00 -2.28 7.25
N PRO A 171 -18.99 -1.86 8.07
CA PRO A 171 -19.97 -0.86 7.67
C PRO A 171 -19.34 0.45 7.19
N VAL A 172 -18.26 0.89 7.83
CA VAL A 172 -17.52 2.10 7.42
C VAL A 172 -16.86 1.91 6.05
N GLN A 173 -16.19 0.78 5.85
CA GLN A 173 -15.56 0.47 4.55
C GLN A 173 -16.59 0.36 3.43
N GLN A 174 -17.74 -0.27 3.68
CA GLN A 174 -18.81 -0.35 2.70
C GLN A 174 -19.30 1.06 2.32
N ARG A 175 -19.62 1.91 3.28
CA ARG A 175 -20.05 3.29 3.02
C ARG A 175 -19.02 4.10 2.25
N GLN A 176 -17.73 3.93 2.55
CA GLN A 176 -16.66 4.59 1.80
C GLN A 176 -16.62 4.17 0.32
N MET A 177 -17.05 2.96 -0.01
CA MET A 177 -17.11 2.47 -1.40
C MET A 177 -18.42 2.79 -2.12
N THR A 178 -19.51 2.90 -1.38
CA THR A 178 -20.86 2.88 -1.98
C THR A 178 -21.58 4.23 -1.96
N THR A 179 -21.01 5.26 -1.34
CA THR A 179 -21.67 6.57 -1.22
C THR A 179 -21.15 7.63 -2.21
N SER A 180 -20.27 7.25 -3.14
CA SER A 180 -19.84 8.15 -4.20
C SER A 180 -20.97 8.45 -5.17
N THR A 181 -21.10 9.73 -5.56
CA THR A 181 -22.08 10.19 -6.55
C THR A 181 -21.48 10.42 -7.93
N ALA A 182 -20.15 10.19 -8.08
CA ALA A 182 -19.44 10.39 -9.33
C ALA A 182 -19.87 9.35 -10.39
N GLY A 183 -20.16 9.81 -11.61
CA GLY A 183 -20.69 8.97 -12.68
C GLY A 183 -19.72 7.93 -13.23
N ASN A 184 -18.42 8.06 -12.91
CA ASN A 184 -17.37 7.10 -13.31
C ASN A 184 -17.07 6.03 -12.25
N VAL A 185 -17.87 5.97 -11.17
CA VAL A 185 -17.64 5.04 -10.04
C VAL A 185 -18.73 3.97 -10.01
N HIS A 186 -18.32 2.70 -9.96
CA HIS A 186 -19.22 1.57 -9.91
C HIS A 186 -18.76 0.58 -8.81
N ALA A 187 -19.60 0.40 -7.79
CA ALA A 187 -19.37 -0.54 -6.70
C ALA A 187 -20.21 -1.81 -6.91
N LEU A 188 -19.58 -2.98 -6.94
CA LEU A 188 -20.22 -4.28 -7.19
C LEU A 188 -20.04 -5.20 -5.97
N ALA A 189 -21.13 -5.47 -5.26
CA ALA A 189 -21.16 -6.39 -4.13
C ALA A 189 -21.39 -7.83 -4.64
N VAL A 190 -20.35 -8.64 -4.64
CA VAL A 190 -20.38 -10.01 -5.15
C VAL A 190 -20.91 -10.97 -4.08
N LYS A 191 -21.90 -11.80 -4.42
CA LYS A 191 -22.40 -12.88 -3.57
C LYS A 191 -21.35 -14.00 -3.45
N GLY A 192 -20.31 -13.75 -2.65
CA GLY A 192 -19.17 -14.63 -2.51
C GLY A 192 -18.25 -14.21 -1.37
N ASN A 193 -16.99 -14.57 -1.47
CA ASN A 193 -15.92 -14.14 -0.58
C ASN A 193 -14.89 -13.29 -1.33
N PHE A 194 -13.84 -12.86 -0.65
CA PHE A 194 -12.80 -12.02 -1.26
C PHE A 194 -12.01 -12.77 -2.35
N ASP A 195 -11.80 -14.07 -2.19
CA ASP A 195 -11.11 -14.89 -3.20
C ASP A 195 -11.94 -14.99 -4.49
N ASP A 196 -13.27 -15.08 -4.37
CA ASP A 196 -14.18 -15.06 -5.53
C ASP A 196 -14.03 -13.73 -6.29
N CYS A 197 -14.04 -12.60 -5.59
CA CYS A 197 -13.80 -11.29 -6.20
C CYS A 197 -12.44 -11.21 -6.92
N GLN A 198 -11.39 -11.72 -6.27
CA GLN A 198 -10.05 -11.74 -6.87
C GLN A 198 -9.97 -12.64 -8.10
N ASN A 199 -10.61 -13.80 -8.07
CA ASN A 199 -10.63 -14.75 -9.19
C ASN A 199 -11.36 -14.15 -10.40
N LEU A 200 -12.48 -13.45 -10.18
CA LEU A 200 -13.18 -12.72 -11.23
C LEU A 200 -12.29 -11.64 -11.88
N VAL A 201 -11.62 -10.83 -11.07
CA VAL A 201 -10.69 -9.82 -11.59
C VAL A 201 -9.55 -10.47 -12.38
N LYS A 202 -8.93 -11.53 -11.88
CA LYS A 202 -7.89 -12.28 -12.61
C LYS A 202 -8.41 -12.84 -13.94
N ALA A 203 -9.63 -13.39 -13.95
CA ALA A 203 -10.24 -13.93 -15.16
C ALA A 203 -10.46 -12.82 -16.21
N MET A 204 -10.96 -11.65 -15.82
CA MET A 204 -11.10 -10.49 -16.71
C MET A 204 -9.77 -10.02 -17.28
N PHE A 205 -8.70 -9.98 -16.50
CA PHE A 205 -7.35 -9.62 -16.99
C PHE A 205 -6.77 -10.67 -17.95
N ASN A 206 -7.19 -11.93 -17.84
CA ASN A 206 -6.78 -13.04 -18.73
C ASN A 206 -7.64 -13.12 -20.01
N ASP A 207 -8.86 -12.58 -20.00
CA ASP A 207 -9.67 -12.43 -21.23
C ASP A 207 -9.13 -11.25 -22.06
N VAL A 208 -8.25 -11.59 -23.00
CA VAL A 208 -7.54 -10.59 -23.83
C VAL A 208 -8.53 -9.74 -24.63
N ALA A 209 -9.60 -10.34 -25.18
CA ALA A 209 -10.60 -9.64 -25.98
C ALA A 209 -11.37 -8.62 -25.14
N PHE A 210 -11.79 -9.01 -23.94
CA PHE A 210 -12.45 -8.11 -23.01
C PHE A 210 -11.51 -7.03 -22.50
N ARG A 211 -10.31 -7.42 -22.04
CA ARG A 211 -9.29 -6.52 -21.54
C ARG A 211 -8.96 -5.39 -22.51
N ASP A 212 -8.71 -5.74 -23.77
CA ASP A 212 -8.32 -4.78 -24.78
C ASP A 212 -9.51 -3.90 -25.21
N LYS A 213 -10.73 -4.47 -25.28
CA LYS A 213 -11.97 -3.73 -25.57
C LYS A 213 -12.23 -2.62 -24.58
N VAL A 214 -12.11 -2.88 -23.27
CA VAL A 214 -12.39 -1.91 -22.21
C VAL A 214 -11.12 -1.20 -21.70
N ARG A 215 -9.97 -1.41 -22.32
CA ARG A 215 -8.67 -0.86 -21.89
C ARG A 215 -8.44 -1.09 -20.38
N LEU A 216 -8.56 -2.35 -19.99
CA LEU A 216 -8.55 -2.77 -18.59
C LEU A 216 -7.23 -2.42 -17.91
N SER A 217 -7.30 -1.75 -16.79
CA SER A 217 -6.15 -1.38 -15.95
C SER A 217 -6.42 -1.72 -14.48
N GLY A 218 -5.37 -1.77 -13.69
CA GLY A 218 -5.44 -2.04 -12.26
C GLY A 218 -4.62 -1.07 -11.43
N VAL A 219 -5.09 -0.81 -10.22
CA VAL A 219 -4.41 0.05 -9.24
C VAL A 219 -3.83 -0.76 -8.07
N ASN A 220 -3.31 -1.94 -8.37
CA ASN A 220 -2.79 -2.88 -7.40
C ASN A 220 -1.57 -2.35 -6.64
N SER A 221 -1.28 -2.95 -5.47
CA SER A 221 -0.14 -2.58 -4.62
C SER A 221 1.23 -2.74 -5.32
N ILE A 222 1.27 -3.44 -6.45
CA ILE A 222 2.47 -3.65 -7.25
C ILE A 222 2.83 -2.48 -8.16
N ASN A 223 1.91 -1.54 -8.42
CA ASN A 223 2.20 -0.37 -9.24
C ASN A 223 3.33 0.45 -8.60
N TRP A 224 4.37 0.79 -9.41
CA TRP A 224 5.52 1.51 -8.89
C TRP A 224 5.17 2.87 -8.27
N ALA A 225 4.25 3.61 -8.88
CA ALA A 225 3.86 4.92 -8.35
C ALA A 225 3.24 4.84 -6.94
N ARG A 226 2.61 3.70 -6.59
CA ARG A 226 2.15 3.46 -5.21
C ARG A 226 3.30 3.30 -4.23
N ILE A 227 4.36 2.59 -4.64
CA ILE A 227 5.58 2.47 -3.81
C ILE A 227 6.26 3.83 -3.68
N MET A 228 6.44 4.51 -4.81
CA MET A 228 7.11 5.80 -4.87
C MET A 228 6.48 6.83 -3.92
N ALA A 229 5.16 7.00 -3.95
CA ALA A 229 4.45 7.94 -3.10
C ALA A 229 4.66 7.68 -1.60
N GLN A 230 4.82 6.41 -1.21
CA GLN A 230 5.03 6.00 0.17
C GLN A 230 6.46 6.28 0.69
N ILE A 231 7.42 6.55 -0.18
CA ILE A 231 8.79 6.90 0.22
C ILE A 231 8.80 8.21 1.04
N VAL A 232 7.92 9.14 0.73
CA VAL A 232 7.91 10.50 1.28
C VAL A 232 7.78 10.51 2.80
N TYR A 233 6.83 9.77 3.36
CA TYR A 233 6.61 9.79 4.81
C TYR A 233 7.75 9.16 5.62
N TYR A 234 8.59 8.31 5.04
CA TYR A 234 9.83 7.88 5.69
C TYR A 234 10.83 9.02 5.82
N PHE A 235 10.94 9.87 4.76
CA PHE A 235 11.80 11.06 4.82
C PHE A 235 11.26 12.09 5.80
N THR A 236 9.98 12.46 5.73
CA THR A 236 9.40 13.46 6.63
C THR A 236 9.52 13.06 8.09
N THR A 237 9.24 11.80 8.40
CA THR A 237 9.38 11.21 9.75
C THR A 237 10.83 11.21 10.23
N ALA A 238 11.76 10.76 9.39
CA ALA A 238 13.17 10.75 9.77
C ALA A 238 13.71 12.16 10.02
N ILE A 239 13.32 13.13 9.18
CA ILE A 239 13.70 14.53 9.32
C ILE A 239 13.16 15.11 10.64
N ALA A 240 11.89 14.86 10.97
CA ALA A 240 11.25 15.30 12.21
C ALA A 240 11.95 14.73 13.47
N LEU A 241 12.49 13.52 13.39
CA LEU A 241 13.18 12.84 14.49
C LEU A 241 14.72 13.04 14.50
N GLY A 242 15.23 14.03 13.75
CA GLY A 242 16.64 14.41 13.76
C GLY A 242 17.51 13.82 12.65
N GLY A 243 16.91 13.15 11.66
CA GLY A 243 17.64 12.75 10.44
C GLY A 243 18.21 13.96 9.68
N PRO A 244 19.30 13.80 8.92
CA PRO A 244 20.08 12.57 8.71
C PRO A 244 21.14 12.27 9.79
N ASP A 245 21.17 13.03 10.89
CA ASP A 245 22.20 12.93 11.92
C ASP A 245 21.89 11.81 12.95
N ARG A 246 20.64 11.34 12.96
CA ARG A 246 20.17 10.23 13.79
C ARG A 246 19.60 9.12 12.93
N LYS A 247 19.88 7.86 13.27
CA LYS A 247 19.23 6.71 12.64
C LYS A 247 17.85 6.49 13.26
N ILE A 248 16.85 6.17 12.41
CA ILE A 248 15.49 5.83 12.83
C ILE A 248 15.17 4.42 12.34
N SER A 249 14.54 3.60 13.18
CA SER A 249 14.01 2.29 12.80
C SER A 249 12.50 2.38 12.60
N PHE A 250 11.97 1.55 11.68
CA PHE A 250 10.55 1.53 11.38
C PHE A 250 9.99 0.13 11.52
N THR A 251 8.83 0.00 12.15
CA THR A 251 8.05 -1.24 12.17
C THR A 251 6.79 -1.03 11.34
N VAL A 252 6.58 -1.94 10.40
CA VAL A 252 5.55 -1.80 9.39
C VAL A 252 4.61 -3.01 9.43
N PRO A 253 3.30 -2.80 9.72
CA PRO A 253 2.28 -3.82 9.49
C PRO A 253 2.32 -4.24 8.02
N THR A 254 2.66 -5.50 7.75
CA THR A 254 3.07 -5.92 6.42
C THR A 254 2.20 -7.04 5.87
N GLY A 255 1.43 -6.74 4.81
CA GLY A 255 0.81 -7.72 3.92
C GLY A 255 1.61 -7.82 2.62
N ASN A 256 1.24 -7.04 1.60
CA ASN A 256 1.83 -7.07 0.25
C ASN A 256 3.25 -6.49 0.13
N PHE A 257 3.92 -6.16 1.22
CA PHE A 257 5.30 -5.65 1.26
C PHE A 257 5.52 -4.27 0.60
N GLY A 258 4.47 -3.61 0.14
CA GLY A 258 4.60 -2.34 -0.58
C GLY A 258 5.17 -1.22 0.29
N ASP A 259 4.55 -1.01 1.44
CA ASP A 259 4.92 0.03 2.39
C ASP A 259 6.35 -0.14 2.91
N ILE A 260 6.69 -1.31 3.43
CA ILE A 260 8.04 -1.55 3.96
C ILE A 260 9.11 -1.52 2.86
N PHE A 261 8.76 -1.87 1.60
CA PHE A 261 9.66 -1.71 0.46
C PHE A 261 9.90 -0.23 0.14
N ALA A 262 8.92 0.65 0.33
CA ALA A 262 9.12 2.10 0.23
C ALA A 262 10.13 2.59 1.29
N GLY A 263 10.10 2.05 2.51
CA GLY A 263 11.14 2.28 3.52
C GLY A 263 12.53 1.79 3.07
N TYR A 264 12.60 0.63 2.43
CA TYR A 264 13.85 0.14 1.84
C TYR A 264 14.34 1.08 0.72
N ALA A 265 13.46 1.53 -0.17
CA ALA A 265 13.78 2.51 -1.20
C ALA A 265 14.32 3.80 -0.59
N ALA A 266 13.68 4.34 0.46
CA ALA A 266 14.17 5.52 1.19
C ALA A 266 15.59 5.31 1.71
N LYS A 267 15.89 4.12 2.25
CA LYS A 267 17.25 3.76 2.69
C LYS A 267 18.23 3.73 1.53
N ARG A 268 17.86 3.18 0.38
CA ARG A 268 18.69 3.16 -0.84
C ARG A 268 18.95 4.56 -1.37
N MET A 269 18.00 5.47 -1.14
CA MET A 269 18.11 6.89 -1.51
C MET A 269 18.95 7.71 -0.54
N GLY A 270 19.56 7.11 0.50
CA GLY A 270 20.47 7.79 1.43
C GLY A 270 19.87 8.13 2.79
N LEU A 271 18.57 7.82 3.05
CA LEU A 271 18.00 8.05 4.37
C LEU A 271 18.62 7.10 5.42
N PRO A 272 19.10 7.60 6.59
CA PRO A 272 19.77 6.77 7.58
C PRO A 272 18.80 5.91 8.39
N ILE A 273 18.22 4.90 7.76
CA ILE A 273 17.34 3.94 8.40
C ILE A 273 18.16 2.89 9.15
N GLY A 274 17.82 2.68 10.42
CA GLY A 274 18.42 1.66 11.28
C GLY A 274 17.98 0.26 10.87
N LYS A 275 16.76 -0.11 11.23
CA LYS A 275 16.13 -1.37 10.84
C LYS A 275 14.72 -1.12 10.29
N LEU A 276 14.34 -1.97 9.35
CA LEU A 276 12.96 -2.13 8.88
C LEU A 276 12.42 -3.43 9.46
N VAL A 277 11.37 -3.35 10.25
CA VAL A 277 10.81 -4.49 10.98
C VAL A 277 9.49 -4.89 10.33
N ILE A 278 9.45 -6.07 9.76
CA ILE A 278 8.27 -6.69 9.17
C ILE A 278 7.38 -7.18 10.31
N ALA A 279 6.17 -6.64 10.43
CA ALA A 279 5.20 -7.09 11.41
C ALA A 279 4.03 -7.80 10.70
N THR A 280 3.79 -9.07 11.02
CA THR A 280 2.73 -9.89 10.42
C THR A 280 1.70 -10.32 11.47
N ASN A 281 0.49 -10.60 11.02
CA ASN A 281 -0.53 -11.30 11.82
C ASN A 281 -0.27 -12.82 11.81
N GLU A 282 -1.29 -13.64 12.04
CA GLU A 282 -1.16 -15.10 12.01
C GLU A 282 -0.82 -15.67 10.63
N ASN A 283 -1.02 -14.87 9.57
CA ASN A 283 -0.55 -15.16 8.23
C ASN A 283 0.94 -14.75 8.10
N ASP A 284 1.79 -15.52 8.71
CA ASP A 284 3.16 -15.18 9.07
C ASP A 284 4.23 -15.57 8.03
N ILE A 285 3.86 -15.68 6.75
CA ILE A 285 4.80 -16.16 5.71
C ILE A 285 6.10 -15.38 5.70
N LEU A 286 6.06 -14.04 5.76
CA LEU A 286 7.26 -13.22 5.77
C LEU A 286 8.11 -13.40 7.04
N ALA A 287 7.47 -13.49 8.21
CA ALA A 287 8.19 -13.73 9.47
C ALA A 287 8.86 -15.12 9.47
N ARG A 288 8.19 -16.15 8.93
CA ARG A 288 8.77 -17.48 8.76
C ARG A 288 9.94 -17.46 7.77
N THR A 289 9.76 -16.79 6.63
CA THR A 289 10.82 -16.66 5.61
C THR A 289 12.05 -15.98 6.17
N MET A 290 11.89 -14.90 6.93
CA MET A 290 13.00 -14.23 7.59
C MET A 290 13.73 -15.12 8.59
N ARG A 291 13.04 -16.05 9.24
CA ARG A 291 13.62 -17.00 10.20
C ARG A 291 14.33 -18.17 9.52
N THR A 292 13.69 -18.76 8.48
CA THR A 292 14.12 -20.05 7.91
C THR A 292 14.84 -19.94 6.57
N GLY A 293 14.66 -18.86 5.82
CA GLY A 293 15.07 -18.73 4.42
C GLY A 293 14.10 -19.38 3.43
N ARG A 294 13.04 -20.04 3.90
CA ARG A 294 12.05 -20.72 3.05
C ARG A 294 10.76 -19.91 2.99
N TYR A 295 10.31 -19.65 1.79
CA TYR A 295 9.04 -18.99 1.49
C TYR A 295 8.00 -20.06 1.13
N ASP A 296 7.33 -20.61 2.12
CA ASP A 296 6.38 -21.71 1.96
C ASP A 296 4.95 -21.22 2.23
N MET A 297 4.07 -21.30 1.23
CA MET A 297 2.66 -20.94 1.37
C MET A 297 1.93 -21.88 2.33
N LYS A 298 0.97 -21.32 3.06
CA LYS A 298 0.03 -22.04 3.92
C LYS A 298 -1.40 -21.61 3.60
N LYS A 299 -2.38 -22.27 4.21
CA LYS A 299 -3.77 -21.80 4.15
C LYS A 299 -3.89 -20.43 4.83
N VAL A 300 -4.59 -19.51 4.20
CA VAL A 300 -4.91 -18.20 4.78
C VAL A 300 -5.86 -18.38 5.96
N LYS A 301 -5.62 -17.65 7.03
CA LYS A 301 -6.51 -17.52 8.19
C LYS A 301 -7.15 -16.14 8.20
N ALA A 302 -8.45 -16.09 8.37
CA ALA A 302 -9.15 -14.82 8.60
C ALA A 302 -8.81 -14.28 9.99
N THR A 303 -8.50 -12.97 10.06
CA THR A 303 -8.13 -12.26 11.29
C THR A 303 -8.85 -10.92 11.40
N THR A 304 -8.65 -10.23 12.52
CA THR A 304 -9.14 -8.86 12.73
C THR A 304 -8.38 -7.80 11.90
N SER A 305 -7.31 -8.20 11.21
CA SER A 305 -6.49 -7.36 10.33
C SER A 305 -6.53 -7.84 8.87
N PRO A 306 -7.69 -7.80 8.18
CA PRO A 306 -7.93 -8.49 6.90
C PRO A 306 -7.01 -8.03 5.76
N SER A 307 -6.48 -6.81 5.79
CA SER A 307 -5.51 -6.34 4.78
C SER A 307 -4.17 -7.08 4.81
N MET A 308 -3.92 -7.86 5.87
CA MET A 308 -2.70 -8.66 6.06
C MET A 308 -2.97 -10.17 5.93
N ASP A 309 -4.22 -10.59 5.63
CA ASP A 309 -4.61 -12.00 5.48
C ASP A 309 -4.18 -12.51 4.09
N ILE A 310 -2.88 -12.70 3.92
CA ILE A 310 -2.26 -13.13 2.66
C ILE A 310 -1.18 -14.18 2.89
N GLN A 311 -0.93 -15.00 1.85
CA GLN A 311 0.21 -15.94 1.80
C GLN A 311 1.12 -15.67 0.58
N ILE A 312 0.77 -14.71 -0.27
CA ILE A 312 1.64 -14.19 -1.33
C ILE A 312 1.84 -12.70 -1.10
N SER A 313 3.05 -12.33 -0.76
CA SER A 313 3.44 -10.93 -0.52
C SER A 313 4.10 -10.37 -1.77
N SER A 314 3.31 -9.77 -2.66
CA SER A 314 3.68 -9.48 -4.05
C SER A 314 4.95 -8.65 -4.20
N ASN A 315 5.12 -7.60 -3.38
CA ASN A 315 6.30 -6.72 -3.51
C ASN A 315 7.57 -7.30 -2.87
N PHE A 316 7.49 -8.44 -2.21
CA PHE A 316 8.67 -9.14 -1.72
C PHE A 316 9.61 -9.57 -2.88
N GLU A 317 9.04 -9.78 -4.08
CA GLU A 317 9.80 -10.01 -5.31
C GLU A 317 10.81 -8.88 -5.59
N ARG A 318 10.44 -7.61 -5.33
CA ARG A 318 11.36 -6.47 -5.47
C ARG A 318 12.55 -6.54 -4.51
N LEU A 319 12.32 -6.98 -3.28
CA LEU A 319 13.40 -7.17 -2.31
C LEU A 319 14.29 -8.36 -2.69
N LEU A 320 13.72 -9.44 -3.21
CA LEU A 320 14.49 -10.57 -3.73
C LEU A 320 15.38 -10.14 -4.88
N PHE A 321 14.87 -9.34 -5.82
CA PHE A 321 15.65 -8.80 -6.92
C PHE A 321 16.87 -8.02 -6.41
N GLU A 322 16.69 -7.11 -5.46
CA GLU A 322 17.81 -6.38 -4.84
C GLU A 322 18.78 -7.31 -4.10
N ALA A 323 18.26 -8.29 -3.35
CA ALA A 323 19.07 -9.23 -2.57
C ALA A 323 19.89 -10.22 -3.43
N TYR A 324 19.42 -10.46 -4.65
CA TYR A 324 20.15 -11.24 -5.67
C TYR A 324 21.06 -10.37 -6.54
N ASP A 325 21.45 -9.18 -6.08
CA ASP A 325 22.30 -8.24 -6.83
C ASP A 325 21.69 -7.89 -8.21
N ARG A 326 20.35 -7.84 -8.29
CA ARG A 326 19.53 -7.58 -9.48
C ARG A 326 19.64 -8.66 -10.59
N ASP A 327 19.99 -9.89 -10.21
CA ASP A 327 19.98 -11.05 -11.09
C ASP A 327 18.54 -11.52 -11.34
N ALA A 328 17.97 -11.12 -12.47
CA ALA A 328 16.61 -11.45 -12.86
C ALA A 328 16.38 -12.97 -13.06
N SER A 329 17.41 -13.72 -13.42
CA SER A 329 17.29 -15.17 -13.61
C SER A 329 16.99 -15.90 -12.30
N LYS A 330 17.60 -15.47 -11.21
CA LYS A 330 17.32 -16.01 -9.86
C LYS A 330 15.91 -15.67 -9.36
N VAL A 331 15.43 -14.48 -9.72
CA VAL A 331 14.04 -14.09 -9.38
C VAL A 331 13.04 -14.94 -10.17
N ARG A 332 13.25 -15.13 -11.48
CA ARG A 332 12.41 -16.03 -12.30
C ARG A 332 12.35 -17.42 -11.70
N HIS A 333 13.51 -18.01 -11.40
CA HIS A 333 13.59 -19.34 -10.79
C HIS A 333 12.80 -19.43 -9.49
N ALA A 334 12.89 -18.42 -8.60
CA ALA A 334 12.13 -18.39 -7.35
C ALA A 334 10.61 -18.27 -7.60
N MET A 335 10.20 -17.44 -8.57
CA MET A 335 8.78 -17.26 -8.90
C MET A 335 8.18 -18.48 -9.62
N ASP A 336 8.95 -19.18 -10.44
CA ASP A 336 8.54 -20.44 -11.07
C ASP A 336 8.40 -21.56 -10.04
N SER A 337 9.34 -21.65 -9.09
CA SER A 337 9.24 -22.56 -7.96
C SER A 337 7.99 -22.27 -7.13
N LEU A 338 7.68 -21.01 -6.84
CA LEU A 338 6.47 -20.62 -6.13
C LEU A 338 5.20 -21.08 -6.85
N LYS A 339 5.17 -20.97 -8.17
CA LYS A 339 4.06 -21.41 -9.02
C LYS A 339 3.87 -22.93 -9.04
N GLN A 340 4.98 -23.66 -9.07
CA GLN A 340 4.98 -25.13 -9.24
C GLN A 340 4.84 -25.88 -7.92
N SER A 341 5.45 -25.38 -6.85
CA SER A 341 5.58 -26.07 -5.57
C SER A 341 5.06 -25.29 -4.36
N ASN A 342 4.38 -24.15 -4.58
CA ASN A 342 3.88 -23.25 -3.53
C ASN A 342 4.96 -22.73 -2.58
N GLY A 343 6.22 -22.70 -3.02
CA GLY A 343 7.32 -22.21 -2.21
C GLY A 343 8.64 -22.11 -2.96
N PHE A 344 9.61 -21.47 -2.32
CA PHE A 344 11.00 -21.40 -2.78
C PHE A 344 11.95 -21.19 -1.60
N GLU A 345 13.24 -21.42 -1.83
CA GLU A 345 14.30 -21.18 -0.85
C GLU A 345 15.18 -20.00 -1.29
N ILE A 346 15.46 -19.09 -0.33
CA ILE A 346 16.35 -17.95 -0.55
C ILE A 346 17.77 -18.40 -0.28
N THR A 347 18.69 -18.10 -1.20
CA THR A 347 20.10 -18.47 -0.99
C THR A 347 20.68 -17.85 0.27
N PRO A 348 21.60 -18.52 0.97
CA PRO A 348 22.19 -18.00 2.21
C PRO A 348 22.78 -16.59 2.09
N LYS A 349 23.42 -16.29 0.96
CA LYS A 349 23.98 -14.96 0.64
C LYS A 349 22.88 -13.89 0.59
N ALA A 350 21.81 -14.14 -0.15
CA ALA A 350 20.69 -13.20 -0.31
C ALA A 350 19.93 -13.02 1.03
N LEU A 351 19.71 -14.11 1.78
CA LEU A 351 19.08 -14.05 3.08
C LEU A 351 19.91 -13.23 4.08
N ALA A 352 21.21 -13.37 4.07
CA ALA A 352 22.11 -12.56 4.89
C ALA A 352 22.04 -11.07 4.52
N ALA A 353 21.99 -10.76 3.21
CA ALA A 353 21.80 -9.40 2.71
C ALA A 353 20.47 -8.80 3.19
N ILE A 354 19.36 -9.53 3.10
CA ILE A 354 18.06 -9.09 3.61
C ILE A 354 18.11 -8.85 5.13
N ARG A 355 18.66 -9.80 5.90
CA ARG A 355 18.76 -9.71 7.36
C ARG A 355 19.67 -8.58 7.85
N LYS A 356 20.54 -8.04 7.00
CA LYS A 356 21.32 -6.84 7.31
C LYS A 356 20.42 -5.66 7.63
N ASP A 357 19.34 -5.47 6.85
CA ASP A 357 18.46 -4.31 6.96
C ASP A 357 17.12 -4.62 7.63
N PHE A 358 16.64 -5.86 7.52
CA PHE A 358 15.32 -6.26 7.99
C PHE A 358 15.37 -7.12 9.27
N ARG A 359 14.28 -7.00 10.03
CA ARG A 359 13.87 -7.91 11.11
C ARG A 359 12.41 -8.28 10.86
N ALA A 360 11.90 -9.29 11.57
CA ALA A 360 10.52 -9.69 11.44
C ALA A 360 9.95 -10.26 12.74
N GLY A 361 8.66 -10.10 12.92
CA GLY A 361 7.90 -10.70 13.99
C GLY A 361 6.44 -10.92 13.61
N ARG A 362 5.72 -11.65 14.45
CA ARG A 362 4.29 -11.89 14.29
C ARG A 362 3.54 -11.61 15.59
N ALA A 363 2.26 -11.25 15.49
CA ALA A 363 1.32 -11.18 16.58
C ALA A 363 0.16 -12.16 16.36
N SER A 364 -0.29 -12.83 17.42
CA SER A 364 -1.54 -13.58 17.43
C SER A 364 -2.72 -12.66 17.71
N GLU A 365 -3.96 -13.08 17.41
CA GLU A 365 -5.17 -12.31 17.72
C GLU A 365 -5.27 -11.92 19.20
N LYS A 366 -4.90 -12.83 20.10
CA LYS A 366 -4.83 -12.53 21.56
C LYS A 366 -3.83 -11.41 21.87
N GLN A 367 -2.66 -11.42 21.22
CA GLN A 367 -1.65 -10.36 21.40
C GLN A 367 -2.09 -9.03 20.79
N VAL A 368 -2.79 -9.06 19.66
CA VAL A 368 -3.38 -7.88 19.04
C VAL A 368 -4.39 -7.22 19.99
N ALA A 369 -5.37 -7.98 20.49
CA ALA A 369 -6.36 -7.47 21.42
C ALA A 369 -5.72 -6.93 22.72
N GLN A 370 -4.74 -7.66 23.28
CA GLN A 370 -4.03 -7.20 24.47
C GLN A 370 -3.24 -5.91 24.19
N THR A 371 -2.61 -5.77 23.03
CA THR A 371 -1.85 -4.57 22.67
C THR A 371 -2.76 -3.35 22.51
N ILE A 372 -3.94 -3.49 21.87
CA ILE A 372 -4.93 -2.41 21.80
C ILE A 372 -5.30 -1.95 23.21
N LYS A 373 -5.65 -2.91 24.08
CA LYS A 373 -6.07 -2.62 25.47
C LYS A 373 -4.98 -1.91 26.28
N THR A 374 -3.76 -2.47 26.28
CA THR A 374 -2.67 -1.93 27.11
C THR A 374 -2.16 -0.59 26.58
N THR A 375 -2.01 -0.41 25.28
CA THR A 375 -1.60 0.88 24.71
C THR A 375 -2.60 1.96 25.06
N TYR A 376 -3.90 1.68 24.96
CA TYR A 376 -4.92 2.66 25.36
C TYR A 376 -4.87 2.98 26.86
N ALA A 377 -4.73 1.98 27.70
CA ALA A 377 -4.68 2.17 29.15
C ALA A 377 -3.44 2.98 29.62
N GLU A 378 -2.29 2.76 28.96
CA GLU A 378 -1.03 3.39 29.35
C GLU A 378 -0.83 4.78 28.75
N THR A 379 -1.35 5.02 27.54
CA THR A 379 -1.03 6.24 26.77
C THR A 379 -2.26 7.03 26.32
N GLY A 380 -3.46 6.50 26.46
CA GLY A 380 -4.68 7.06 25.88
C GLY A 380 -4.77 6.90 24.34
N TYR A 381 -3.78 6.26 23.68
CA TYR A 381 -3.73 6.09 22.24
C TYR A 381 -4.47 4.83 21.81
N LEU A 382 -5.53 4.99 21.02
CA LEU A 382 -6.34 3.88 20.53
C LEU A 382 -5.84 3.38 19.18
N LEU A 383 -5.44 2.11 19.12
CA LEU A 383 -4.92 1.45 17.91
C LEU A 383 -6.02 0.72 17.15
N ASP A 384 -5.90 0.66 15.82
CA ASP A 384 -6.58 -0.35 15.01
C ASP A 384 -5.82 -1.70 15.07
N PRO A 385 -6.44 -2.83 14.67
CA PRO A 385 -5.79 -4.14 14.75
C PRO A 385 -4.49 -4.26 13.96
N HIS A 386 -4.37 -3.61 12.78
CA HIS A 386 -3.16 -3.64 11.98
C HIS A 386 -2.01 -2.90 12.68
N SER A 387 -2.26 -1.70 13.17
CA SER A 387 -1.28 -0.89 13.90
C SER A 387 -0.85 -1.58 15.20
N ALA A 388 -1.77 -2.27 15.88
CA ALA A 388 -1.46 -3.03 17.09
C ALA A 388 -0.46 -4.17 16.84
N ILE A 389 -0.53 -4.84 15.67
CA ILE A 389 0.48 -5.82 15.26
C ILE A 389 1.86 -5.15 15.17
N GLY A 390 1.91 -3.97 14.57
CA GLY A 390 3.14 -3.18 14.47
C GLY A 390 3.73 -2.84 15.84
N VAL A 391 2.93 -2.29 16.75
CA VAL A 391 3.35 -1.93 18.11
C VAL A 391 3.85 -3.14 18.88
N PHE A 392 3.12 -4.26 18.85
CA PHE A 392 3.54 -5.50 19.52
C PHE A 392 4.88 -6.02 19.01
N VAL A 393 5.11 -5.97 17.70
CA VAL A 393 6.37 -6.45 17.13
C VAL A 393 7.49 -5.44 17.37
N ALA A 394 7.21 -4.14 17.31
CA ALA A 394 8.17 -3.06 17.58
C ALA A 394 8.82 -3.21 18.95
N ALA A 395 8.04 -3.46 20.00
CA ALA A 395 8.51 -3.62 21.37
C ALA A 395 9.63 -4.68 21.53
N LYS A 396 9.66 -5.68 20.64
CA LYS A 396 10.71 -6.73 20.63
C LYS A 396 12.01 -6.31 19.94
N HIS A 397 12.00 -5.17 19.24
CA HIS A 397 13.11 -4.70 18.41
C HIS A 397 13.57 -3.28 18.77
N GLU A 398 12.99 -2.67 19.78
CA GLU A 398 13.39 -1.36 20.29
C GLU A 398 14.84 -1.37 20.81
N LYS A 399 15.48 -0.23 20.66
CA LYS A 399 16.83 0.01 21.16
C LYS A 399 16.88 1.34 21.89
N PRO A 400 17.60 1.45 23.03
CA PRO A 400 17.61 2.64 23.87
C PRO A 400 17.95 3.96 23.15
N ASN A 401 18.80 3.90 22.13
CA ASN A 401 19.33 5.11 21.46
C ASN A 401 18.84 5.28 20.02
N THR A 402 17.84 4.52 19.60
CA THR A 402 17.30 4.58 18.22
C THR A 402 15.80 4.67 18.28
N PRO A 403 15.18 5.77 17.82
CA PRO A 403 13.72 5.83 17.74
C PRO A 403 13.17 4.68 16.93
N MET A 404 12.12 4.06 17.45
CA MET A 404 11.31 3.08 16.75
C MET A 404 9.98 3.74 16.35
N VAL A 405 9.72 3.80 15.07
CA VAL A 405 8.46 4.36 14.53
C VAL A 405 7.61 3.21 14.02
N THR A 406 6.44 3.02 14.61
CA THR A 406 5.43 2.09 14.10
C THR A 406 4.48 2.82 13.16
N LEU A 407 4.25 2.27 11.98
CA LEU A 407 3.28 2.82 11.04
C LEU A 407 1.85 2.45 11.48
N ALA A 408 1.03 3.46 11.75
CA ALA A 408 -0.40 3.29 11.98
C ALA A 408 -1.15 3.42 10.65
N THR A 409 -1.56 2.27 10.14
CA THR A 409 -2.01 2.13 8.74
C THR A 409 -3.50 2.38 8.54
N ALA A 410 -4.29 2.42 9.62
CA ALA A 410 -5.72 2.72 9.56
C ALA A 410 -6.21 3.38 10.86
N HIS A 411 -7.26 4.20 10.73
CA HIS A 411 -7.97 4.77 11.88
C HIS A 411 -8.80 3.68 12.58
N PRO A 412 -8.85 3.63 13.94
CA PRO A 412 -9.58 2.59 14.67
C PRO A 412 -11.07 2.50 14.31
N ALA A 413 -11.71 3.60 13.93
CA ALA A 413 -13.11 3.62 13.52
C ALA A 413 -13.43 2.79 12.26
N LYS A 414 -12.43 2.34 11.50
CA LYS A 414 -12.62 1.41 10.38
C LYS A 414 -12.90 -0.02 10.82
N PHE A 415 -12.52 -0.36 12.05
CA PHE A 415 -12.62 -1.72 12.62
C PHE A 415 -13.32 -1.68 13.99
N PRO A 416 -14.54 -1.08 14.09
CA PRO A 416 -15.14 -0.77 15.38
C PRO A 416 -15.41 -1.99 16.26
N ALA A 417 -15.83 -3.11 15.64
CA ALA A 417 -16.13 -4.33 16.39
C ALA A 417 -14.86 -4.90 17.07
N ALA A 418 -13.75 -4.98 16.36
CA ALA A 418 -12.49 -5.51 16.90
C ALA A 418 -11.91 -4.59 17.97
N VAL A 419 -11.93 -3.28 17.73
CA VAL A 419 -11.41 -2.27 18.67
C VAL A 419 -12.25 -2.25 19.96
N LYS A 420 -13.59 -2.23 19.83
CA LYS A 420 -14.51 -2.26 20.97
C LYS A 420 -14.36 -3.53 21.80
N SER A 421 -14.26 -4.68 21.13
CA SER A 421 -14.04 -5.97 21.81
C SER A 421 -12.74 -6.01 22.60
N ALA A 422 -11.67 -5.37 22.09
CA ALA A 422 -10.35 -5.37 22.74
C ALA A 422 -10.23 -4.34 23.86
N SER A 423 -10.73 -3.12 23.65
CA SER A 423 -10.53 -1.96 24.56
C SER A 423 -11.74 -1.57 25.38
N GLY A 424 -12.95 -2.01 25.00
CA GLY A 424 -14.21 -1.50 25.56
C GLY A 424 -14.64 -0.16 24.96
N ILE A 425 -13.81 0.48 24.12
CA ILE A 425 -14.07 1.79 23.53
C ILE A 425 -14.71 1.63 22.15
N ASP A 426 -15.80 2.34 21.91
CA ASP A 426 -16.43 2.44 20.59
C ASP A 426 -15.74 3.58 19.81
N PRO A 427 -14.92 3.28 18.78
CA PRO A 427 -14.14 4.31 18.13
C PRO A 427 -15.04 5.18 17.23
N ALA A 428 -15.18 6.44 17.57
CA ALA A 428 -15.96 7.40 16.80
C ALA A 428 -15.27 7.74 15.46
N LEU A 429 -16.08 7.96 14.42
CA LEU A 429 -15.62 8.57 13.18
C LEU A 429 -15.14 10.00 13.46
N PRO A 430 -14.11 10.49 12.75
CA PRO A 430 -13.75 11.90 12.79
C PRO A 430 -14.94 12.78 12.44
N THR A 431 -15.04 13.97 13.03
CA THR A 431 -16.17 14.88 12.89
C THR A 431 -16.53 15.20 11.43
N TRP A 432 -15.53 15.33 10.57
CA TRP A 432 -15.72 15.60 9.16
C TRP A 432 -16.32 14.41 8.36
N LEU A 433 -16.31 13.20 8.94
CA LEU A 433 -16.92 11.98 8.39
C LEU A 433 -18.17 11.54 9.16
N ALA A 434 -18.62 12.28 10.17
CA ALA A 434 -19.77 11.90 11.01
C ALA A 434 -21.03 11.60 10.20
N GLY A 435 -21.24 12.31 9.07
CA GLY A 435 -22.36 12.09 8.17
C GLY A 435 -22.23 10.89 7.21
N LEU A 436 -21.10 10.18 7.20
CA LEU A 436 -20.88 9.08 6.25
C LEU A 436 -21.95 7.99 6.35
N MET A 437 -22.34 7.63 7.58
CA MET A 437 -23.31 6.56 7.83
C MET A 437 -24.76 6.92 7.45
N LEU A 438 -25.01 8.20 7.16
CA LEU A 438 -26.34 8.71 6.75
C LEU A 438 -26.44 8.88 5.23
N LYS A 439 -25.34 8.78 4.48
CA LYS A 439 -25.35 8.92 3.02
C LYS A 439 -26.03 7.72 2.35
N GLU A 440 -26.74 7.98 1.26
CA GLU A 440 -27.32 6.95 0.42
C GLU A 440 -26.25 6.07 -0.22
N GLU A 441 -26.43 4.76 -0.17
CA GLU A 441 -25.53 3.80 -0.79
C GLU A 441 -25.92 3.52 -2.25
N ARG A 442 -24.93 3.47 -3.14
CA ARG A 442 -25.06 3.21 -4.57
C ARG A 442 -24.14 2.06 -4.95
N PHE A 443 -24.68 0.87 -5.03
CA PHE A 443 -23.97 -0.34 -5.44
C PHE A 443 -24.94 -1.35 -6.03
N GLN A 444 -24.40 -2.32 -6.74
CA GLN A 444 -25.18 -3.45 -7.25
C GLN A 444 -24.73 -4.75 -6.59
N VAL A 445 -25.71 -5.57 -6.21
CA VAL A 445 -25.45 -6.95 -5.76
C VAL A 445 -25.44 -7.83 -7.01
N VAL A 446 -24.32 -8.56 -7.20
CA VAL A 446 -24.10 -9.40 -8.38
C VAL A 446 -23.73 -10.82 -7.99
N ASP A 447 -24.13 -11.79 -8.79
CA ASP A 447 -23.66 -13.17 -8.67
C ASP A 447 -22.21 -13.28 -9.17
N PRO A 448 -21.42 -14.27 -8.72
CA PRO A 448 -20.02 -14.42 -9.14
C PRO A 448 -19.88 -15.00 -10.54
N GLU A 449 -20.58 -14.44 -11.51
CA GLU A 449 -20.59 -14.84 -12.91
C GLU A 449 -19.78 -13.90 -13.78
N LEU A 450 -18.66 -14.40 -14.34
CA LEU A 450 -17.72 -13.60 -15.13
C LEU A 450 -18.39 -12.84 -16.27
N LYS A 451 -19.18 -13.53 -17.10
CA LYS A 451 -19.77 -12.89 -18.29
C LYS A 451 -20.82 -11.83 -17.97
N ALA A 452 -21.55 -11.98 -16.88
CA ALA A 452 -22.49 -10.96 -16.40
C ALA A 452 -21.75 -9.70 -15.94
N ILE A 453 -20.65 -9.86 -15.21
CA ILE A 453 -19.82 -8.74 -14.72
C ILE A 453 -19.10 -8.06 -15.89
N GLU A 454 -18.52 -8.80 -16.82
CA GLU A 454 -17.93 -8.27 -18.06
C GLU A 454 -18.96 -7.48 -18.90
N GLY A 455 -20.15 -8.01 -19.03
CA GLY A 455 -21.27 -7.33 -19.71
C GLY A 455 -21.65 -6.00 -19.03
N PHE A 456 -21.70 -6.00 -17.69
CA PHE A 456 -21.97 -4.77 -16.93
C PHE A 456 -20.84 -3.73 -17.13
N ILE A 457 -19.58 -4.14 -16.97
CA ILE A 457 -18.43 -3.25 -17.16
C ILE A 457 -18.41 -2.71 -18.59
N GLY A 458 -18.57 -3.57 -19.61
CA GLY A 458 -18.56 -3.18 -21.02
C GLY A 458 -19.69 -2.21 -21.42
N LYS A 459 -20.80 -2.20 -20.66
CA LYS A 459 -21.92 -1.26 -20.87
C LYS A 459 -21.67 0.11 -20.24
N HIS A 460 -20.90 0.18 -19.15
CA HIS A 460 -20.72 1.40 -18.35
C HIS A 460 -19.34 2.03 -18.51
N ALA A 461 -18.37 1.32 -19.07
CA ALA A 461 -17.07 1.88 -19.38
C ALA A 461 -17.14 2.88 -20.53
N ARG A 462 -16.55 4.06 -20.35
CA ARG A 462 -16.48 5.14 -21.36
C ARG A 462 -15.20 4.98 -22.21
N THR A 463 -15.05 3.88 -22.91
CA THR A 463 -13.84 3.55 -23.72
C THR A 463 -13.84 4.19 -25.08
#